data_4299133f8bdd54cd2a65fe20eb2a491e
#
_entry.id   4299133f8bdd54cd2a65fe20eb2a491e
#
_cell.length_a   1.000
_cell.length_b   1.000
_cell.length_c   1.000
_cell.angle_alpha   90.00
_cell.angle_beta   90.00
_cell.angle_gamma   90.00
#
_symmetry.space_group_name_H-M   'P 1'
#
loop_
_entity.id
_entity.type
_entity.pdbx_description
1 polymer ?
#
loop_
_entity_poly.entity_id
_entity_poly.type
_entity_poly.pdbx_seq_one_letter_code
_entity_poly.pdbx_strand_id
1 'polypeptide(L)'
;HHPQVNFNIFHEKSIPVAEGVSAGTYDIGFCSMVEHMDDLFFVPITYQELIVIVRNDHPLAQYDSIELPALKDYALCTYRDTIPIGKTVRAILKEKGLEAAHSYDDEISIAGRINRSSKAAIVADTPFLKQFDNLKKIHLTDVPKDTRMIYMVYSKKNFITAAVEAFANFMVAHCLDLPPEF
;
A
#
# COMPACT_ATOMS: atom_id res chain seq x y z
N HIS A 1 28.38 -4.22 -3.65
CA HIS A 1 28.53 -5.05 -4.86
C HIS A 1 28.76 -6.51 -4.46
N HIS A 2 27.78 -7.36 -4.73
CA HIS A 2 27.82 -8.80 -4.43
C HIS A 2 27.48 -9.59 -5.71
N PRO A 3 28.43 -9.73 -6.67
CA PRO A 3 28.16 -10.28 -8.01
C PRO A 3 27.75 -11.77 -8.01
N GLN A 4 27.92 -12.46 -6.88
CA GLN A 4 27.56 -13.89 -6.74
C GLN A 4 26.17 -14.08 -6.12
N VAL A 5 25.46 -13.00 -5.75
CA VAL A 5 24.11 -13.07 -5.20
C VAL A 5 23.09 -13.05 -6.31
N ASN A 6 22.26 -14.09 -6.38
CA ASN A 6 21.13 -14.15 -7.28
C ASN A 6 19.86 -13.72 -6.56
N PHE A 7 19.08 -12.83 -7.19
CA PHE A 7 17.78 -12.40 -6.70
C PHE A 7 16.68 -13.13 -7.44
N ASN A 8 15.82 -13.83 -6.69
CA ASN A 8 14.55 -14.33 -7.18
C ASN A 8 13.44 -13.46 -6.59
N ILE A 9 12.72 -12.72 -7.43
CA ILE A 9 11.71 -11.78 -7.02
C ILE A 9 10.34 -12.36 -7.33
N PHE A 10 9.47 -12.44 -6.32
CA PHE A 10 8.09 -12.88 -6.42
C PHE A 10 7.16 -11.73 -6.07
N HIS A 11 6.02 -11.66 -6.74
CA HIS A 11 4.98 -10.66 -6.46
C HIS A 11 3.74 -11.35 -5.91
N GLU A 12 3.44 -11.06 -4.64
CA GLU A 12 2.37 -11.67 -3.87
C GLU A 12 1.63 -10.61 -3.04
N LYS A 13 0.46 -10.97 -2.49
CA LYS A 13 -0.26 -10.15 -1.50
C LYS A 13 0.44 -10.24 -0.14
N SER A 14 0.19 -9.27 0.75
CA SER A 14 0.89 -9.15 2.05
C SER A 14 0.84 -10.42 2.90
N ILE A 15 -0.32 -11.10 2.97
CA ILE A 15 -0.47 -12.32 3.78
C ILE A 15 0.40 -13.46 3.22
N PRO A 16 0.30 -13.87 1.93
CA PRO A 16 1.19 -14.87 1.35
C PRO A 16 2.68 -14.53 1.48
N VAL A 17 3.06 -13.24 1.36
CA VAL A 17 4.46 -12.82 1.59
C VAL A 17 4.90 -13.13 3.01
N ALA A 18 4.13 -12.72 4.02
CA ALA A 18 4.46 -12.98 5.43
C ALA A 18 4.51 -14.48 5.76
N GLU A 19 3.52 -15.23 5.27
CA GLU A 19 3.48 -16.71 5.42
C GLU A 19 4.69 -17.38 4.76
N GLY A 20 5.08 -16.95 3.56
CA GLY A 20 6.24 -17.48 2.85
C GLY A 20 7.56 -17.18 3.57
N VAL A 21 7.70 -16.00 4.19
CA VAL A 21 8.87 -15.68 5.04
C VAL A 21 8.86 -16.52 6.32
N SER A 22 7.72 -16.67 6.99
CA SER A 22 7.57 -17.50 8.17
C SER A 22 7.94 -18.96 7.88
N ALA A 23 7.49 -19.49 6.75
CA ALA A 23 7.78 -20.85 6.31
C ALA A 23 9.22 -21.04 5.76
N GLY A 24 10.00 -19.97 5.57
CA GLY A 24 11.33 -20.03 4.98
C GLY A 24 11.34 -20.24 3.45
N THR A 25 10.21 -20.04 2.78
CA THR A 25 10.11 -20.03 1.32
C THR A 25 10.76 -18.78 0.72
N TYR A 26 10.65 -17.67 1.43
CA TYR A 26 11.29 -16.39 1.10
C TYR A 26 12.26 -16.00 2.21
N ASP A 27 13.42 -15.46 1.84
CA ASP A 27 14.41 -14.95 2.80
C ASP A 27 13.95 -13.63 3.41
N ILE A 28 13.40 -12.73 2.58
CA ILE A 28 12.89 -11.40 2.94
C ILE A 28 11.60 -11.15 2.18
N GLY A 29 10.65 -10.47 2.81
CA GLY A 29 9.45 -9.95 2.20
C GLY A 29 9.29 -8.44 2.37
N PHE A 30 8.48 -7.82 1.52
CA PHE A 30 8.02 -6.43 1.67
C PHE A 30 6.50 -6.42 1.59
N CYS A 31 5.86 -6.02 2.69
CA CYS A 31 4.39 -6.05 2.77
C CYS A 31 3.85 -5.07 3.81
N SER A 32 2.53 -4.89 3.82
CA SER A 32 1.85 -4.24 4.96
C SER A 32 1.94 -5.12 6.19
N MET A 33 1.75 -4.54 7.39
CA MET A 33 1.65 -5.31 8.64
C MET A 33 0.61 -6.43 8.51
N VAL A 34 0.98 -7.62 8.93
CA VAL A 34 0.09 -8.79 9.03
C VAL A 34 0.01 -9.19 10.49
N GLU A 35 -1.20 -9.24 11.01
CA GLU A 35 -1.46 -9.61 12.41
C GLU A 35 -1.14 -11.08 12.68
N HIS A 36 -0.83 -11.41 13.93
CA HIS A 36 -0.58 -12.78 14.42
C HIS A 36 0.62 -13.49 13.78
N MET A 37 1.64 -12.74 13.35
CA MET A 37 2.91 -13.24 12.84
C MET A 37 4.05 -12.96 13.83
N ASP A 38 3.93 -13.51 15.05
CA ASP A 38 4.84 -13.26 16.16
C ASP A 38 6.27 -13.78 15.94
N ASP A 39 6.45 -14.66 14.97
CA ASP A 39 7.73 -15.24 14.55
C ASP A 39 8.46 -14.41 13.48
N LEU A 40 7.91 -13.27 13.09
CA LEU A 40 8.50 -12.35 12.13
C LEU A 40 8.94 -11.03 12.78
N PHE A 41 9.98 -10.44 12.22
CA PHE A 41 10.30 -9.03 12.39
C PHE A 41 9.65 -8.21 11.30
N PHE A 42 9.01 -7.10 11.66
CA PHE A 42 8.48 -6.10 10.75
C PHE A 42 9.27 -4.80 10.94
N VAL A 43 10.15 -4.49 10.00
CA VAL A 43 10.96 -3.27 10.02
C VAL A 43 10.34 -2.26 9.07
N PRO A 44 9.88 -1.09 9.55
CA PRO A 44 9.29 -0.08 8.68
C PRO A 44 10.34 0.42 7.67
N ILE A 45 9.96 0.51 6.39
CA ILE A 45 10.85 0.85 5.30
C ILE A 45 10.41 2.12 4.58
N THR A 46 9.12 2.23 4.31
CA THR A 46 8.53 3.38 3.63
C THR A 46 7.03 3.41 3.90
N TYR A 47 6.40 4.48 3.49
CA TYR A 47 4.95 4.57 3.50
C TYR A 47 4.40 4.93 2.12
N GLN A 48 3.12 4.70 1.93
CA GLN A 48 2.38 5.11 0.75
C GLN A 48 1.18 5.94 1.19
N GLU A 49 1.09 7.16 0.70
CA GLU A 49 -0.04 8.04 0.95
C GLU A 49 -1.33 7.44 0.37
N LEU A 50 -2.43 7.56 1.09
CA LEU A 50 -3.75 7.30 0.54
C LEU A 50 -4.24 8.53 -0.19
N ILE A 51 -4.62 8.36 -1.44
CA ILE A 51 -5.12 9.43 -2.31
C ILE A 51 -6.48 9.06 -2.89
N VAL A 52 -7.18 10.08 -3.37
CA VAL A 52 -8.36 9.88 -4.21
C VAL A 52 -7.93 9.93 -5.67
N ILE A 53 -8.44 8.99 -6.46
CA ILE A 53 -8.36 9.06 -7.92
C ILE A 53 -9.76 9.21 -8.52
N VAL A 54 -9.85 10.08 -9.50
CA VAL A 54 -11.05 10.33 -10.29
C VAL A 54 -10.66 10.52 -11.76
N ARG A 55 -11.62 10.41 -12.67
CA ARG A 55 -11.39 10.76 -14.06
C ARG A 55 -11.19 12.29 -14.21
N ASN A 56 -10.42 12.74 -15.20
CA ASN A 56 -10.08 14.16 -15.39
C ASN A 56 -11.30 15.07 -15.61
N ASP A 57 -12.43 14.53 -16.09
CA ASP A 57 -13.69 15.25 -16.27
C ASP A 57 -14.65 15.14 -15.08
N HIS A 58 -14.22 14.52 -13.98
CA HIS A 58 -15.00 14.40 -12.75
C HIS A 58 -15.10 15.76 -12.03
N PRO A 59 -16.23 16.09 -11.36
CA PRO A 59 -16.37 17.36 -10.64
C PRO A 59 -15.28 17.62 -9.60
N LEU A 60 -14.73 16.57 -8.97
CA LEU A 60 -13.63 16.72 -8.00
C LEU A 60 -12.26 16.94 -8.65
N ALA A 61 -12.10 16.74 -9.96
CA ALA A 61 -10.80 16.87 -10.63
C ALA A 61 -10.25 18.31 -10.64
N GLN A 62 -11.07 19.30 -10.31
CA GLN A 62 -10.66 20.70 -10.16
C GLN A 62 -9.84 20.96 -8.88
N TYR A 63 -9.86 20.03 -7.92
CA TYR A 63 -9.16 20.15 -6.65
C TYR A 63 -7.84 19.34 -6.65
N ASP A 64 -6.81 19.88 -6.03
CA ASP A 64 -5.56 19.17 -5.78
C ASP A 64 -5.59 18.41 -4.43
N SER A 65 -6.43 18.85 -3.51
CA SER A 65 -6.64 18.20 -2.23
C SER A 65 -8.08 18.39 -1.75
N ILE A 66 -8.57 17.40 -0.99
CA ILE A 66 -9.90 17.41 -0.36
C ILE A 66 -9.84 16.70 0.99
N GLU A 67 -10.89 16.86 1.78
CA GLU A 67 -11.18 16.02 2.95
C GLU A 67 -12.13 14.88 2.56
N LEU A 68 -12.09 13.77 3.28
CA LEU A 68 -12.96 12.61 3.05
C LEU A 68 -14.46 12.92 2.96
N PRO A 69 -15.04 13.83 3.79
CA PRO A 69 -16.46 14.17 3.68
C PRO A 69 -16.90 14.73 2.32
N ALA A 70 -15.97 15.28 1.52
CA ALA A 70 -16.26 15.72 0.15
C ALA A 70 -16.64 14.57 -0.80
N LEU A 71 -16.39 13.33 -0.39
CA LEU A 71 -16.71 12.13 -1.16
C LEU A 71 -18.13 11.60 -0.92
N LYS A 72 -18.91 12.21 0.00
CA LYS A 72 -20.19 11.69 0.48
C LYS A 72 -21.22 11.45 -0.64
N ASP A 73 -21.23 12.30 -1.65
CA ASP A 73 -22.22 12.25 -2.73
C ASP A 73 -21.75 11.40 -3.93
N TYR A 74 -20.61 10.74 -3.82
CA TYR A 74 -20.04 9.95 -4.89
C TYR A 74 -19.96 8.46 -4.55
N ALA A 75 -20.20 7.63 -5.56
CA ALA A 75 -20.00 6.18 -5.40
C ALA A 75 -18.50 5.88 -5.29
N LEU A 76 -18.09 5.32 -4.14
CA LEU A 76 -16.69 5.06 -3.83
C LEU A 76 -16.26 3.63 -4.21
N CYS A 77 -15.04 3.52 -4.72
CA CYS A 77 -14.33 2.28 -4.91
C CYS A 77 -13.10 2.25 -4.01
N THR A 78 -12.73 1.07 -3.50
CA THR A 78 -11.48 0.88 -2.77
C THR A 78 -11.10 -0.60 -2.74
N TYR A 79 -10.20 -0.97 -1.85
CA TYR A 79 -9.75 -2.35 -1.65
C TYR A 79 -10.76 -3.22 -0.92
N ARG A 80 -10.65 -4.54 -1.11
CA ARG A 80 -11.41 -5.53 -0.32
C ARG A 80 -10.94 -5.51 1.13
N ASP A 81 -11.86 -5.72 2.05
CA ASP A 81 -11.60 -5.83 3.49
C ASP A 81 -10.85 -7.11 3.91
N THR A 82 -10.71 -8.06 2.99
CA THR A 82 -9.91 -9.28 3.18
C THR A 82 -8.40 -9.05 3.09
N ILE A 83 -7.96 -7.86 2.68
CA ILE A 83 -6.53 -7.50 2.60
C ILE A 83 -6.23 -6.34 3.57
N PRO A 84 -4.99 -6.26 4.12
CA PRO A 84 -4.65 -5.29 5.16
C PRO A 84 -5.00 -3.84 4.82
N ILE A 85 -4.60 -3.35 3.65
CA ILE A 85 -4.93 -1.97 3.23
C ILE A 85 -6.45 -1.73 3.14
N GLY A 86 -7.22 -2.72 2.72
CA GLY A 86 -8.68 -2.61 2.63
C GLY A 86 -9.33 -2.48 4.01
N LYS A 87 -8.82 -3.21 5.01
CA LYS A 87 -9.26 -3.06 6.41
C LYS A 87 -9.00 -1.63 6.91
N THR A 88 -7.79 -1.11 6.66
CA THR A 88 -7.40 0.26 7.05
C THR A 88 -8.31 1.30 6.41
N VAL A 89 -8.47 1.27 5.08
CA VAL A 89 -9.30 2.25 4.37
C VAL A 89 -10.76 2.18 4.83
N ARG A 90 -11.30 0.99 5.03
CA ARG A 90 -12.69 0.85 5.52
C ARG A 90 -12.89 1.36 6.95
N ALA A 91 -11.91 1.18 7.83
CA ALA A 91 -11.97 1.75 9.17
C ALA A 91 -12.04 3.28 9.11
N ILE A 92 -11.18 3.92 8.31
CA ILE A 92 -11.16 5.37 8.10
C ILE A 92 -12.48 5.86 7.50
N LEU A 93 -13.00 5.19 6.47
CA LEU A 93 -14.28 5.55 5.86
C LEU A 93 -15.43 5.49 6.88
N LYS A 94 -15.47 4.41 7.67
CA LYS A 94 -16.49 4.21 8.71
C LYS A 94 -16.48 5.32 9.76
N GLU A 95 -15.30 5.76 10.21
CA GLU A 95 -15.16 6.88 11.15
C GLU A 95 -15.74 8.19 10.60
N LYS A 96 -15.69 8.38 9.28
CA LYS A 96 -16.26 9.56 8.59
C LYS A 96 -17.70 9.35 8.10
N GLY A 97 -18.33 8.22 8.42
CA GLY A 97 -19.68 7.89 7.99
C GLY A 97 -19.80 7.64 6.47
N LEU A 98 -18.72 7.16 5.85
CA LEU A 98 -18.63 6.84 4.44
C LEU A 98 -18.57 5.32 4.23
N GLU A 99 -19.03 4.87 3.06
CA GLU A 99 -18.96 3.47 2.64
C GLU A 99 -18.47 3.34 1.21
N ALA A 100 -17.68 2.29 0.96
CA ALA A 100 -17.26 1.94 -0.40
C ALA A 100 -18.29 1.00 -1.04
N ALA A 101 -18.85 1.44 -2.17
CA ALA A 101 -19.85 0.69 -2.93
C ALA A 101 -19.23 -0.51 -3.69
N HIS A 102 -17.94 -0.43 -4.03
CA HIS A 102 -17.23 -1.48 -4.77
C HIS A 102 -15.82 -1.68 -4.22
N SER A 103 -15.33 -2.91 -4.31
CA SER A 103 -14.00 -3.27 -3.83
C SER A 103 -13.25 -4.19 -4.79
N TYR A 104 -11.92 -4.03 -4.83
CA TYR A 104 -11.01 -4.71 -5.73
C TYR A 104 -9.75 -5.15 -4.97
N ASP A 105 -8.91 -5.94 -5.63
CA ASP A 105 -7.74 -6.52 -4.99
C ASP A 105 -6.48 -5.65 -5.09
N ASP A 106 -6.43 -4.73 -6.05
CA ASP A 106 -5.24 -3.92 -6.36
C ASP A 106 -5.59 -2.56 -7.00
N GLU A 107 -4.60 -1.66 -7.02
CA GLU A 107 -4.71 -0.29 -7.54
C GLU A 107 -4.96 -0.26 -9.05
N ILE A 108 -4.41 -1.22 -9.81
CA ILE A 108 -4.54 -1.26 -11.28
C ILE A 108 -5.98 -1.56 -11.66
N SER A 109 -6.59 -2.55 -11.00
CA SER A 109 -8.00 -2.92 -11.19
C SER A 109 -8.93 -1.76 -10.81
N ILE A 110 -8.64 -1.07 -9.70
CA ILE A 110 -9.39 0.11 -9.28
C ILE A 110 -9.24 1.23 -10.31
N ALA A 111 -8.02 1.59 -10.69
CA ALA A 111 -7.74 2.65 -11.65
C ALA A 111 -8.37 2.37 -13.02
N GLY A 112 -8.28 1.14 -13.51
CA GLY A 112 -8.94 0.70 -14.73
C GLY A 112 -10.47 0.87 -14.68
N ARG A 113 -11.08 0.66 -13.51
CA ARG A 113 -12.51 0.89 -13.29
C ARG A 113 -12.84 2.37 -13.28
N ILE A 114 -12.07 3.20 -12.57
CA ILE A 114 -12.28 4.64 -12.47
C ILE A 114 -12.10 5.32 -13.83
N ASN A 115 -11.10 4.91 -14.59
CA ASN A 115 -10.84 5.43 -15.93
C ASN A 115 -12.04 5.33 -16.89
N ARG A 116 -13.03 4.49 -16.58
CA ARG A 116 -14.24 4.23 -17.40
C ARG A 116 -15.55 4.55 -16.66
N SER A 117 -15.51 5.31 -15.58
CA SER A 117 -16.70 5.61 -14.78
C SER A 117 -16.64 7.01 -14.17
N SER A 118 -17.77 7.51 -13.69
CA SER A 118 -17.88 8.76 -12.93
C SER A 118 -17.75 8.56 -11.43
N LYS A 119 -17.06 7.51 -10.99
CA LYS A 119 -16.86 7.18 -9.57
C LYS A 119 -15.55 7.78 -9.07
N ALA A 120 -15.42 7.89 -7.75
CA ALA A 120 -14.17 8.17 -7.08
C ALA A 120 -13.60 6.90 -6.46
N ALA A 121 -12.30 6.83 -6.29
CA ALA A 121 -11.70 5.74 -5.53
C ALA A 121 -10.63 6.24 -4.58
N ILE A 122 -10.49 5.54 -3.44
CA ILE A 122 -9.39 5.72 -2.50
C ILE A 122 -8.39 4.59 -2.72
N VAL A 123 -7.15 4.97 -3.02
CA VAL A 123 -6.06 4.04 -3.33
C VAL A 123 -4.75 4.53 -2.72
N ALA A 124 -3.77 3.64 -2.59
CA ALA A 124 -2.40 4.04 -2.30
C ALA A 124 -1.78 4.75 -3.51
N ASP A 125 -1.01 5.81 -3.27
CA ASP A 125 -0.25 6.47 -4.33
C ASP A 125 0.95 5.60 -4.72
N THR A 126 0.82 4.92 -5.85
CA THR A 126 1.85 4.06 -6.40
C THR A 126 2.30 4.53 -7.78
N PRO A 127 3.56 4.24 -8.18
CA PRO A 127 4.05 4.55 -9.53
C PRO A 127 3.19 3.92 -10.65
N PHE A 128 2.48 2.83 -10.38
CA PHE A 128 1.61 2.15 -11.35
C PHE A 128 0.44 3.01 -11.83
N LEU A 129 0.02 4.00 -11.04
CA LEU A 129 -1.06 4.91 -11.43
C LEU A 129 -0.65 5.84 -12.59
N LYS A 130 0.66 6.02 -12.83
CA LYS A 130 1.18 6.86 -13.93
C LYS A 130 0.83 6.36 -15.34
N GLN A 131 0.46 5.08 -15.47
CA GLN A 131 0.03 4.52 -16.76
C GLN A 131 -1.39 4.94 -17.19
N PHE A 132 -2.12 5.64 -16.32
CA PHE A 132 -3.49 6.09 -16.59
C PHE A 132 -3.53 7.63 -16.78
N ASP A 133 -3.32 8.10 -17.98
CA ASP A 133 -3.25 9.54 -18.32
C ASP A 133 -4.56 10.31 -18.08
N ASN A 134 -5.69 9.60 -18.02
CA ASN A 134 -7.01 10.19 -17.84
C ASN A 134 -7.48 10.23 -16.37
N LEU A 135 -6.56 10.01 -15.41
CA LEU A 135 -6.87 10.06 -13.99
C LEU A 135 -6.20 11.24 -13.31
N LYS A 136 -6.98 11.99 -12.55
CA LYS A 136 -6.52 13.02 -11.60
C LYS A 136 -6.31 12.35 -10.24
N LYS A 137 -5.14 12.61 -9.65
CA LYS A 137 -4.82 12.31 -8.25
C LYS A 137 -5.17 13.51 -7.39
N ILE A 138 -5.81 13.27 -6.25
CA ILE A 138 -6.24 14.29 -5.30
C ILE A 138 -5.79 13.85 -3.91
N HIS A 139 -5.06 14.70 -3.20
CA HIS A 139 -4.57 14.41 -1.85
C HIS A 139 -5.70 14.47 -0.81
N LEU A 140 -5.60 13.63 0.21
CA LEU A 140 -6.49 13.68 1.38
C LEU A 140 -5.81 14.47 2.49
N THR A 141 -6.44 15.55 2.95
CA THR A 141 -5.86 16.44 3.99
C THR A 141 -6.18 16.00 5.41
N ASP A 142 -7.18 15.16 5.58
CA ASP A 142 -7.65 14.64 6.87
C ASP A 142 -7.30 13.16 7.09
N VAL A 143 -6.37 12.61 6.28
CA VAL A 143 -5.78 11.28 6.44
C VAL A 143 -4.27 11.41 6.57
N PRO A 144 -3.64 10.83 7.61
CA PRO A 144 -2.19 10.85 7.75
C PRO A 144 -1.48 10.22 6.54
N LYS A 145 -0.37 10.83 6.11
CA LYS A 145 0.38 10.36 4.93
C LYS A 145 0.96 8.97 5.10
N ASP A 146 1.34 8.62 6.31
CA ASP A 146 1.92 7.34 6.73
C ASP A 146 0.89 6.26 7.07
N THR A 147 -0.39 6.50 6.77
CA THR A 147 -1.48 5.55 7.04
C THR A 147 -1.22 4.14 6.48
N ARG A 148 -0.52 4.04 5.35
CA ARG A 148 -0.08 2.76 4.80
C ARG A 148 1.44 2.61 4.92
N MET A 149 1.89 1.97 5.98
CA MET A 149 3.29 1.57 6.14
C MET A 149 3.61 0.31 5.33
N ILE A 150 4.78 0.28 4.74
CA ILE A 150 5.39 -0.90 4.12
C ILE A 150 6.56 -1.34 4.99
N TYR A 151 6.57 -2.61 5.32
CA TYR A 151 7.58 -3.22 6.16
C TYR A 151 8.45 -4.19 5.37
N MET A 152 9.72 -4.18 5.64
CA MET A 152 10.59 -5.30 5.35
C MET A 152 10.38 -6.37 6.43
N VAL A 153 10.17 -7.60 6.00
CA VAL A 153 9.79 -8.72 6.88
C VAL A 153 10.81 -9.84 6.75
N TYR A 154 11.29 -10.35 7.87
CA TYR A 154 12.16 -11.53 7.92
C TYR A 154 11.91 -12.36 9.18
N SER A 155 12.28 -13.64 9.13
CA SER A 155 11.99 -14.59 10.20
C SER A 155 12.91 -14.39 11.41
N LYS A 156 12.35 -14.51 12.61
CA LYS A 156 13.10 -14.57 13.88
C LYS A 156 13.80 -15.92 14.09
N LYS A 157 13.35 -16.96 13.41
CA LYS A 157 13.77 -18.36 13.62
C LYS A 157 14.75 -18.85 12.56
N ASN A 158 14.64 -18.36 11.35
CA ASN A 158 15.43 -18.84 10.23
C ASN A 158 16.82 -18.22 10.25
N PHE A 159 17.81 -19.01 9.84
CA PHE A 159 19.17 -18.51 9.68
C PHE A 159 19.22 -17.45 8.59
N ILE A 160 19.74 -16.27 8.93
CA ILE A 160 19.95 -15.18 7.99
C ILE A 160 21.35 -15.30 7.40
N THR A 161 21.46 -15.48 6.08
CA THR A 161 22.77 -15.52 5.40
C THR A 161 23.39 -14.12 5.37
N ALA A 162 24.72 -14.04 5.27
CA ALA A 162 25.42 -12.74 5.16
C ALA A 162 24.94 -11.88 3.98
N ALA A 163 24.47 -12.51 2.89
CA ALA A 163 23.91 -11.80 1.75
C ALA A 163 22.55 -11.16 2.09
N VAL A 164 21.69 -11.87 2.80
CA VAL A 164 20.38 -11.39 3.28
C VAL A 164 20.57 -10.26 4.29
N GLU A 165 21.49 -10.42 5.24
CA GLU A 165 21.83 -9.39 6.22
C GLU A 165 22.35 -8.11 5.55
N ALA A 166 23.29 -8.24 4.59
CA ALA A 166 23.83 -7.11 3.84
C ALA A 166 22.73 -6.38 3.05
N PHE A 167 21.79 -7.13 2.44
CA PHE A 167 20.66 -6.53 1.74
C PHE A 167 19.70 -5.82 2.70
N ALA A 168 19.37 -6.43 3.84
CA ALA A 168 18.52 -5.81 4.86
C ALA A 168 19.12 -4.50 5.38
N ASN A 169 20.41 -4.51 5.72
CA ASN A 169 21.14 -3.32 6.16
C ASN A 169 21.18 -2.22 5.07
N PHE A 170 21.35 -2.63 3.82
CA PHE A 170 21.28 -1.68 2.69
C PHE A 170 19.89 -1.04 2.59
N MET A 171 18.83 -1.82 2.69
CA MET A 171 17.45 -1.31 2.63
C MET A 171 17.18 -0.33 3.77
N VAL A 172 17.55 -0.65 5.01
CA VAL A 172 17.38 0.25 6.16
C VAL A 172 18.16 1.55 5.99
N ALA A 173 19.40 1.47 5.47
CA ALA A 173 20.24 2.66 5.26
C ALA A 173 19.75 3.59 4.12
N HIS A 174 18.94 3.07 3.20
CA HIS A 174 18.47 3.81 2.02
C HIS A 174 16.97 4.06 2.02
N CYS A 175 16.27 3.73 3.09
CA CYS A 175 14.87 4.10 3.27
C CYS A 175 14.79 5.54 3.74
N LEU A 176 14.59 6.44 2.79
CA LEU A 176 14.82 7.87 2.96
C LEU A 176 13.58 8.67 3.41
N ASP A 177 12.40 8.06 3.47
CA ASP A 177 11.15 8.80 3.65
C ASP A 177 10.31 8.27 4.84
N LEU A 178 10.97 7.78 5.89
CA LEU A 178 10.25 7.46 7.12
C LEU A 178 9.94 8.74 7.91
N PRO A 179 8.75 8.84 8.53
CA PRO A 179 8.48 9.91 9.49
C PRO A 179 9.53 9.90 10.61
N PRO A 180 9.89 11.07 11.17
CA PRO A 180 10.96 11.21 12.15
C PRO A 180 10.72 10.46 13.49
N GLU A 181 9.59 9.80 13.65
CA GLU A 181 9.21 9.04 14.84
C GLU A 181 9.54 7.53 14.75
N PHE A 182 10.21 7.09 13.68
CA PHE A 182 10.65 5.69 13.51
C PHE A 182 12.16 5.55 13.56
#